data_94e28b39ff041b1d2da0a697d9a4be25
#
_entry.id   94e28b39ff041b1d2da0a697d9a4be25
#
_cell.length_a   1.000
_cell.length_b   1.000
_cell.length_c   1.000
_cell.angle_alpha   90.00
_cell.angle_beta   90.00
_cell.angle_gamma   90.00
#
_symmetry.space_group_name_H-M   'P 1'
#
loop_
_entity.id
_entity.type
_entity.pdbx_description
1 polymer ?
#
loop_
_entity_poly.entity_id
_entity_poly.type
_entity_poly.pdbx_seq_one_letter_code
_entity_poly.pdbx_strand_id
1 'polypeptide(L)'
;MNRREMLGWLASAAAAAGAGSMIGTPAMAADDVRTASRSGRFAKGADVSTLLELEANGAKFYDHGVPHDCLLLLRSHGVDSIRIKVWNDPGNPNYFPADQSPRAGYNNAEHVRVLARRAAALGMRILIDFHYSDWWADPGKQYPPHAWAGKNITETCALLSEYTSNVLNMLKRDGVRPEWVQVGNEITGGMLWPLGKYDQWDNLAQLLKAGHDAVRSVDERIKVMLHIDSGGNNATSRWWFDSAIQRGVSFDMIGLSYYPQWQGALSDLQNNANDLATRYGKDVMVVETAYPWTTSDGDSEPNAMTNTGSTTFPQTPAGQAQFLAAVADIVKAIPDGHGKGVFWWEPEWIPTPNVGWKVGAGDQWDNNTLFDFHGNVLSSLDAFRKL
;
A
#
# COMPACT_ATOMS: atom_id res chain seq x y z
N MET A 1 5.29 34.46 19.61
CA MET A 1 5.35 33.61 20.83
C MET A 1 6.69 32.96 20.91
N ASN A 2 7.37 33.09 22.01
CA ASN A 2 8.82 32.92 22.12
C ASN A 2 9.16 31.50 22.60
N ARG A 3 10.28 30.97 22.17
CA ARG A 3 10.82 29.61 22.40
C ARG A 3 10.97 29.12 23.85
N ARG A 4 10.48 29.87 24.83
CA ARG A 4 10.65 29.59 26.28
C ARG A 4 9.43 28.99 27.02
N GLU A 5 8.27 28.85 26.35
CA GLU A 5 7.05 28.38 27.01
C GLU A 5 6.74 26.88 26.81
N MET A 6 7.65 26.13 26.21
CA MET A 6 7.44 24.70 25.87
C MET A 6 8.21 23.71 26.75
N LEU A 7 8.78 24.16 27.88
CA LEU A 7 9.62 23.35 28.78
C LEU A 7 9.12 23.27 30.24
N GLY A 8 7.82 23.43 30.47
CA GLY A 8 7.24 23.58 31.80
C GLY A 8 6.33 22.47 32.34
N TRP A 9 6.38 21.23 31.80
CA TRP A 9 5.52 20.15 32.32
C TRP A 9 6.22 18.77 32.38
N LEU A 10 7.38 18.69 33.06
CA LEU A 10 7.98 17.41 33.47
C LEU A 10 8.90 17.65 34.66
N ALA A 11 8.33 17.77 35.84
CA ALA A 11 9.08 17.51 37.08
C ALA A 11 8.12 17.52 38.29
N SER A 12 7.75 16.35 38.79
CA SER A 12 7.54 16.07 40.21
C SER A 12 7.05 14.63 40.42
N ALA A 13 7.95 13.73 40.71
CA ALA A 13 7.80 12.61 41.60
C ALA A 13 9.13 11.84 41.66
N ALA A 14 9.98 12.22 42.58
CA ALA A 14 11.10 11.39 43.03
C ALA A 14 11.06 11.31 44.55
N ALA A 15 10.95 10.09 45.09
CA ALA A 15 11.76 9.60 46.17
C ALA A 15 11.11 8.41 46.86
N ALA A 16 11.70 7.23 46.74
CA ALA A 16 11.98 6.34 47.88
C ALA A 16 12.93 5.22 47.41
N ALA A 17 14.06 5.16 48.06
CA ALA A 17 15.13 4.23 47.80
C ALA A 17 14.81 2.81 48.27
N GLY A 18 15.18 1.81 47.47
CA GLY A 18 15.28 0.41 47.84
C GLY A 18 16.32 -0.26 46.97
N ALA A 19 17.51 -0.53 47.49
CA ALA A 19 18.57 -1.24 46.81
C ALA A 19 18.17 -2.70 46.57
N GLY A 20 18.00 -3.08 45.35
CA GLY A 20 17.85 -4.46 44.88
C GLY A 20 18.49 -4.57 43.51
N SER A 21 19.61 -5.29 43.45
CA SER A 21 20.31 -5.64 42.21
C SER A 21 19.38 -6.40 41.31
N MET A 22 18.88 -5.74 40.26
CA MET A 22 18.17 -6.39 39.15
C MET A 22 19.01 -6.25 37.89
N ILE A 23 19.43 -7.39 37.39
CA ILE A 23 20.04 -7.60 36.09
C ILE A 23 19.06 -7.05 35.06
N GLY A 24 19.47 -6.01 34.34
CA GLY A 24 18.66 -5.37 33.31
C GLY A 24 18.36 -6.32 32.17
N THR A 25 17.09 -6.69 32.02
CA THR A 25 16.56 -7.22 30.78
C THR A 25 16.41 -6.05 29.76
N PRO A 26 16.92 -6.18 28.55
CA PRO A 26 16.92 -5.07 27.59
C PRO A 26 15.50 -4.71 27.14
N ALA A 27 15.26 -3.42 26.94
CA ALA A 27 14.01 -2.84 26.47
C ALA A 27 13.49 -3.41 25.11
N MET A 28 14.30 -4.22 24.43
CA MET A 28 13.93 -4.94 23.20
C MET A 28 12.79 -5.96 23.39
N ALA A 29 12.57 -6.49 24.60
CA ALA A 29 11.54 -7.51 24.82
C ALA A 29 10.09 -6.98 24.77
N ALA A 30 9.87 -5.70 25.02
CA ALA A 30 8.51 -5.12 25.05
C ALA A 30 7.97 -4.79 23.63
N ASP A 31 8.85 -4.38 22.73
CA ASP A 31 8.48 -4.10 21.34
C ASP A 31 8.32 -5.40 20.53
N ASP A 32 9.11 -6.43 20.80
CA ASP A 32 8.96 -7.75 20.20
C ASP A 32 7.67 -8.45 20.66
N VAL A 33 7.26 -8.30 21.90
CA VAL A 33 5.98 -8.86 22.40
C VAL A 33 4.77 -8.12 21.82
N ARG A 34 4.84 -6.79 21.67
CA ARG A 34 3.76 -6.01 21.02
C ARG A 34 3.63 -6.31 19.53
N THR A 35 4.74 -6.54 18.83
CA THR A 35 4.76 -6.93 17.41
C THR A 35 4.31 -8.37 17.22
N ALA A 36 4.73 -9.30 18.06
CA ALA A 36 4.30 -10.70 17.98
C ALA A 36 2.78 -10.87 18.23
N SER A 37 2.18 -10.04 19.10
CA SER A 37 0.73 -10.08 19.34
C SER A 37 -0.11 -9.50 18.19
N ARG A 38 0.49 -8.80 17.23
CA ARG A 38 -0.16 -8.20 16.05
C ARG A 38 0.08 -9.00 14.77
N SER A 39 1.18 -9.73 14.69
CA SER A 39 1.54 -10.62 13.59
C SER A 39 0.49 -11.75 13.50
N GLY A 40 -0.15 -11.85 12.32
CA GLY A 40 -1.20 -12.84 12.08
C GLY A 40 -2.65 -12.35 12.20
N ARG A 41 -2.90 -11.12 12.70
CA ARG A 41 -4.24 -10.52 12.67
C ARG A 41 -4.60 -10.06 11.25
N PHE A 42 -5.87 -10.22 10.88
CA PHE A 42 -6.39 -9.72 9.61
C PHE A 42 -6.08 -8.22 9.45
N ALA A 43 -5.45 -7.84 8.33
CA ALA A 43 -5.11 -6.44 8.05
C ALA A 43 -6.34 -5.70 7.52
N LYS A 44 -6.65 -4.58 8.16
CA LYS A 44 -7.69 -3.64 7.76
C LYS A 44 -6.98 -2.41 7.24
N GLY A 45 -6.71 -2.41 5.94
CA GLY A 45 -5.72 -1.52 5.34
C GLY A 45 -6.31 -0.41 4.48
N ALA A 46 -5.51 0.63 4.29
CA ALA A 46 -5.72 1.71 3.35
C ALA A 46 -4.40 2.06 2.66
N ASP A 47 -4.40 2.24 1.34
CA ASP A 47 -3.30 2.89 0.64
C ASP A 47 -3.47 4.41 0.79
N VAL A 48 -2.48 5.08 1.30
CA VAL A 48 -2.53 6.51 1.61
C VAL A 48 -1.38 7.28 0.97
N SER A 49 -0.94 6.79 -0.16
CA SER A 49 0.28 7.28 -0.79
C SER A 49 0.18 8.72 -1.28
N THR A 50 -1.02 9.18 -1.66
CA THR A 50 -1.25 10.54 -2.15
C THR A 50 -1.41 11.57 -1.03
N LEU A 51 -1.54 11.14 0.23
CA LEU A 51 -1.88 12.00 1.37
C LEU A 51 -0.98 13.23 1.54
N LEU A 52 0.35 13.09 1.43
CA LEU A 52 1.26 14.25 1.61
C LEU A 52 1.09 15.30 0.50
N GLU A 53 0.79 14.87 -0.72
CA GLU A 53 0.52 15.77 -1.84
C GLU A 53 -0.80 16.51 -1.62
N LEU A 54 -1.83 15.81 -1.18
CA LEU A 54 -3.13 16.40 -0.80
C LEU A 54 -2.98 17.45 0.29
N GLU A 55 -2.34 17.11 1.42
CA GLU A 55 -2.12 17.99 2.54
C GLU A 55 -1.33 19.26 2.14
N ALA A 56 -0.28 19.10 1.32
CA ALA A 56 0.55 20.20 0.83
C ALA A 56 -0.23 21.17 -0.10
N ASN A 57 -1.28 20.67 -0.77
CA ASN A 57 -2.15 21.45 -1.63
C ASN A 57 -3.45 21.88 -0.94
N GLY A 58 -3.55 21.74 0.39
CA GLY A 58 -4.60 22.34 1.21
C GLY A 58 -5.80 21.44 1.50
N ALA A 59 -5.76 20.15 1.12
CA ALA A 59 -6.78 19.19 1.51
C ALA A 59 -6.93 19.11 3.04
N LYS A 60 -8.15 18.98 3.50
CA LYS A 60 -8.48 18.84 4.92
C LYS A 60 -9.52 17.74 5.09
N PHE A 61 -9.43 17.02 6.19
CA PHE A 61 -10.31 15.89 6.50
C PHE A 61 -11.08 16.18 7.78
N TYR A 62 -12.39 15.85 7.79
CA TYR A 62 -13.30 16.22 8.87
C TYR A 62 -14.08 15.01 9.35
N ASP A 63 -14.25 14.93 10.67
CA ASP A 63 -15.26 14.06 11.29
C ASP A 63 -16.23 14.93 12.09
N HIS A 64 -17.54 14.77 11.83
CA HIS A 64 -18.59 15.61 12.43
C HIS A 64 -18.31 17.13 12.34
N GLY A 65 -17.70 17.58 11.22
CA GLY A 65 -17.36 18.99 10.98
C GLY A 65 -16.12 19.49 11.71
N VAL A 66 -15.40 18.62 12.42
CA VAL A 66 -14.14 18.95 13.10
C VAL A 66 -12.97 18.46 12.24
N PRO A 67 -11.97 19.33 11.94
CA PRO A 67 -10.80 18.94 11.17
C PRO A 67 -9.85 18.08 11.99
N HIS A 68 -9.32 17.02 11.37
CA HIS A 68 -8.39 16.08 11.98
C HIS A 68 -7.27 15.68 11.00
N ASP A 69 -6.20 15.12 11.55
CA ASP A 69 -5.21 14.37 10.77
C ASP A 69 -5.86 13.14 10.09
N CYS A 70 -5.63 12.96 8.79
CA CYS A 70 -6.27 11.90 8.01
C CYS A 70 -5.91 10.50 8.55
N LEU A 71 -4.64 10.24 8.89
CA LEU A 71 -4.24 8.93 9.43
C LEU A 71 -4.90 8.66 10.78
N LEU A 72 -5.08 9.71 11.60
CA LEU A 72 -5.79 9.58 12.88
C LEU A 72 -7.26 9.25 12.66
N LEU A 73 -7.93 9.87 11.67
CA LEU A 73 -9.31 9.54 11.29
C LEU A 73 -9.41 8.08 10.83
N LEU A 74 -8.61 7.67 9.87
CA LEU A 74 -8.58 6.29 9.40
C LEU A 74 -8.39 5.32 10.57
N ARG A 75 -7.42 5.60 11.44
CA ARG A 75 -7.13 4.77 12.62
C ARG A 75 -8.31 4.70 13.61
N SER A 76 -8.97 5.82 13.87
CA SER A 76 -10.10 5.91 14.80
C SER A 76 -11.33 5.17 14.29
N HIS A 77 -11.49 5.03 12.97
CA HIS A 77 -12.55 4.28 12.30
C HIS A 77 -12.19 2.81 12.03
N GLY A 78 -11.04 2.34 12.52
CA GLY A 78 -10.73 0.90 12.52
C GLY A 78 -9.70 0.46 11.49
N VAL A 79 -9.19 1.34 10.63
CA VAL A 79 -8.02 1.04 9.78
C VAL A 79 -6.81 0.82 10.68
N ASP A 80 -6.12 -0.29 10.53
CA ASP A 80 -4.98 -0.68 11.37
C ASP A 80 -3.67 -0.85 10.59
N SER A 81 -3.74 -0.72 9.28
CA SER A 81 -2.61 -0.92 8.38
C SER A 81 -2.63 0.12 7.27
N ILE A 82 -1.46 0.56 6.82
CA ILE A 82 -1.36 1.41 5.64
C ILE A 82 -0.44 0.78 4.59
N ARG A 83 -0.74 1.06 3.34
CA ARG A 83 0.11 0.79 2.18
C ARG A 83 0.66 2.11 1.67
N ILE A 84 1.92 2.14 1.31
CA ILE A 84 2.61 3.32 0.80
C ILE A 84 3.44 2.92 -0.41
N LYS A 85 3.10 3.44 -1.59
CA LYS A 85 3.91 3.28 -2.80
C LYS A 85 5.18 4.11 -2.72
N VAL A 86 6.24 3.62 -3.34
CA VAL A 86 7.50 4.35 -3.46
C VAL A 86 7.99 4.38 -4.91
N TRP A 87 8.29 5.58 -5.40
CA TRP A 87 8.89 5.88 -6.69
C TRP A 87 10.36 6.27 -6.51
N ASN A 88 11.16 6.05 -7.55
CA ASN A 88 12.60 6.29 -7.48
C ASN A 88 12.95 7.78 -7.49
N ASP A 89 12.61 8.49 -8.56
CA ASP A 89 12.87 9.93 -8.73
C ASP A 89 11.68 10.63 -9.41
N PRO A 90 10.53 10.78 -8.69
CA PRO A 90 9.31 11.34 -9.26
C PRO A 90 9.38 12.84 -9.56
N GLY A 91 10.43 13.53 -9.11
CA GLY A 91 10.68 14.93 -9.39
C GLY A 91 11.55 15.19 -10.62
N ASN A 92 11.97 14.16 -11.34
CA ASN A 92 12.86 14.30 -12.48
C ASN A 92 12.17 15.02 -13.65
N PRO A 93 12.56 16.27 -14.00
CA PRO A 93 11.89 17.04 -15.04
C PRO A 93 12.17 16.53 -16.46
N ASN A 94 13.09 15.56 -16.63
CA ASN A 94 13.50 15.03 -17.92
C ASN A 94 12.81 13.70 -18.27
N TYR A 95 11.99 13.18 -17.36
CA TYR A 95 11.39 11.87 -17.56
C TYR A 95 9.91 11.86 -17.20
N PHE A 96 9.11 12.23 -18.21
CA PHE A 96 7.68 11.96 -18.18
C PHE A 96 7.30 11.38 -19.53
N PRO A 97 6.52 10.29 -19.59
CA PRO A 97 5.81 9.94 -20.82
C PRO A 97 5.06 11.16 -21.33
N ALA A 98 4.97 11.33 -22.64
CA ALA A 98 4.43 12.54 -23.29
C ALA A 98 3.00 12.91 -22.85
N ASP A 99 2.28 12.00 -22.18
CA ASP A 99 0.93 12.12 -21.66
C ASP A 99 0.84 12.48 -20.17
N GLN A 100 2.00 12.66 -19.49
CA GLN A 100 2.04 12.92 -18.05
C GLN A 100 2.71 14.26 -17.76
N SER A 101 2.05 15.08 -16.95
CA SER A 101 2.63 16.36 -16.49
C SER A 101 3.69 16.15 -15.43
N PRO A 102 4.71 17.03 -15.33
CA PRO A 102 5.64 17.03 -14.23
C PRO A 102 4.91 17.09 -12.89
N ARG A 103 5.27 16.24 -11.95
CA ARG A 103 4.74 16.28 -10.58
C ARG A 103 5.77 16.86 -9.63
N ALA A 104 5.26 17.29 -8.48
CA ALA A 104 6.07 17.96 -7.46
C ALA A 104 6.99 17.00 -6.67
N GLY A 105 7.26 15.78 -7.18
CA GLY A 105 8.23 14.87 -6.59
C GLY A 105 7.72 14.07 -5.40
N TYR A 106 6.41 13.95 -5.19
CA TYR A 106 5.83 13.13 -4.12
C TYR A 106 6.05 11.63 -4.36
N ASN A 107 5.87 10.84 -3.30
CA ASN A 107 6.10 9.38 -3.26
C ASN A 107 7.55 8.94 -3.45
N ASN A 108 8.53 9.81 -3.31
CA ASN A 108 9.93 9.41 -3.19
C ASN A 108 10.22 8.82 -1.78
N ALA A 109 11.41 8.31 -1.58
CA ALA A 109 11.82 7.67 -0.33
C ALA A 109 11.60 8.55 0.92
N GLU A 110 11.86 9.86 0.84
CA GLU A 110 11.68 10.78 1.99
C GLU A 110 10.19 10.99 2.31
N HIS A 111 9.30 11.07 1.32
CA HIS A 111 7.86 11.14 1.56
C HIS A 111 7.34 9.84 2.19
N VAL A 112 7.79 8.69 1.70
CA VAL A 112 7.50 7.38 2.31
C VAL A 112 7.95 7.35 3.77
N ARG A 113 9.14 7.86 4.07
CA ARG A 113 9.67 7.98 5.43
C ARG A 113 8.76 8.79 6.35
N VAL A 114 8.26 9.94 5.86
CA VAL A 114 7.34 10.80 6.64
C VAL A 114 6.04 10.06 6.95
N LEU A 115 5.37 9.48 5.95
CA LEU A 115 4.13 8.74 6.14
C LEU A 115 4.31 7.52 7.04
N ALA A 116 5.36 6.74 6.82
CA ALA A 116 5.64 5.54 7.60
C ALA A 116 5.87 5.87 9.09
N ARG A 117 6.57 6.98 9.39
CA ARG A 117 6.76 7.45 10.78
C ARG A 117 5.44 7.90 11.42
N ARG A 118 4.60 8.65 10.69
CA ARG A 118 3.28 9.07 11.17
C ARG A 118 2.41 7.86 11.51
N ALA A 119 2.35 6.88 10.61
CA ALA A 119 1.60 5.65 10.80
C ALA A 119 2.13 4.81 11.98
N ALA A 120 3.45 4.65 12.07
CA ALA A 120 4.09 3.94 13.18
C ALA A 120 3.78 4.59 14.55
N ALA A 121 3.77 5.92 14.62
CA ALA A 121 3.39 6.66 15.84
C ALA A 121 1.94 6.38 16.27
N LEU A 122 1.04 6.11 15.32
CA LEU A 122 -0.35 5.69 15.57
C LEU A 122 -0.48 4.17 15.81
N GLY A 123 0.64 3.44 15.78
CA GLY A 123 0.67 2.00 15.95
C GLY A 123 0.03 1.24 14.80
N MET A 124 0.02 1.78 13.60
CA MET A 124 -0.44 1.10 12.39
C MET A 124 0.65 0.21 11.81
N ARG A 125 0.26 -0.89 11.15
CA ARG A 125 1.16 -1.76 10.39
C ARG A 125 1.43 -1.13 9.03
N ILE A 126 2.55 -1.46 8.40
CA ILE A 126 3.02 -0.79 7.19
C ILE A 126 3.34 -1.82 6.11
N LEU A 127 2.79 -1.62 4.92
CA LEU A 127 3.14 -2.26 3.68
C LEU A 127 3.84 -1.23 2.77
N ILE A 128 5.08 -1.49 2.38
CA ILE A 128 5.79 -0.68 1.39
C ILE A 128 5.65 -1.33 0.02
N ASP A 129 5.21 -0.53 -0.96
CA ASP A 129 4.99 -0.96 -2.32
C ASP A 129 6.02 -0.33 -3.26
N PHE A 130 7.00 -1.11 -3.71
CA PHE A 130 8.01 -0.66 -4.65
C PHE A 130 7.51 -0.74 -6.09
N HIS A 131 7.27 0.41 -6.72
CA HIS A 131 6.95 0.48 -8.15
C HIS A 131 8.17 0.26 -9.05
N TYR A 132 9.38 0.50 -8.55
CA TYR A 132 10.63 0.47 -9.34
C TYR A 132 10.54 1.31 -10.62
N SER A 133 9.96 2.47 -10.50
CA SER A 133 9.71 3.45 -11.56
C SER A 133 9.83 4.86 -10.97
N ASP A 134 9.98 5.87 -11.79
CA ASP A 134 9.86 7.28 -11.36
C ASP A 134 8.40 7.73 -11.30
N TRP A 135 7.48 6.86 -11.72
CA TRP A 135 6.06 7.12 -11.85
C TRP A 135 5.22 5.87 -11.63
N TRP A 136 3.92 5.97 -11.88
CA TRP A 136 3.00 4.84 -11.83
C TRP A 136 3.55 3.64 -12.62
N ALA A 137 3.69 2.52 -11.96
CA ALA A 137 3.81 1.20 -12.55
C ALA A 137 2.46 0.51 -12.37
N ASP A 138 1.86 0.08 -13.47
CA ASP A 138 0.55 -0.56 -13.52
C ASP A 138 0.50 -1.58 -14.68
N PRO A 139 -0.61 -2.30 -14.89
CA PRO A 139 -0.69 -3.32 -15.95
C PRO A 139 -0.40 -2.80 -17.35
N GLY A 140 -0.62 -1.50 -17.61
CA GLY A 140 -0.37 -0.86 -18.91
C GLY A 140 1.04 -0.31 -19.09
N LYS A 141 1.80 -0.13 -18.00
CA LYS A 141 3.15 0.45 -18.04
C LYS A 141 4.00 0.02 -16.85
N GLN A 142 5.24 -0.35 -17.12
CA GLN A 142 6.23 -0.77 -16.13
C GLN A 142 7.61 -0.20 -16.51
N TYR A 143 7.67 1.13 -16.66
CA TYR A 143 8.89 1.79 -17.11
C TYR A 143 9.95 1.79 -16.01
N PRO A 144 11.22 1.47 -16.33
CA PRO A 144 12.30 1.59 -15.36
C PRO A 144 12.52 3.05 -14.97
N PRO A 145 13.12 3.33 -13.79
CA PRO A 145 13.61 4.66 -13.48
C PRO A 145 14.53 5.18 -14.59
N HIS A 146 14.44 6.47 -14.88
CA HIS A 146 15.28 7.08 -15.91
C HIS A 146 16.80 6.84 -15.67
N ALA A 147 17.19 6.89 -14.41
CA ALA A 147 18.58 6.62 -14.00
C ALA A 147 19.04 5.18 -14.31
N TRP A 148 18.11 4.25 -14.53
CA TRP A 148 18.41 2.84 -14.85
C TRP A 148 18.30 2.54 -16.35
N ALA A 149 17.98 3.52 -17.17
CA ALA A 149 17.82 3.35 -18.60
C ALA A 149 19.12 2.82 -19.24
N GLY A 150 18.97 1.87 -20.19
CA GLY A 150 20.09 1.27 -20.92
C GLY A 150 20.97 0.30 -20.12
N LYS A 151 20.62 -0.01 -18.88
CA LYS A 151 21.30 -1.00 -18.06
C LYS A 151 20.98 -2.42 -18.49
N ASN A 152 21.95 -3.33 -18.37
CA ASN A 152 21.70 -4.77 -18.57
C ASN A 152 21.06 -5.39 -17.32
N ILE A 153 20.70 -6.67 -17.41
CA ILE A 153 19.98 -7.36 -16.31
C ILE A 153 20.80 -7.39 -15.01
N THR A 154 22.09 -7.63 -15.06
CA THR A 154 22.94 -7.70 -13.87
C THR A 154 23.05 -6.34 -13.18
N GLU A 155 23.27 -5.28 -13.96
CA GLU A 155 23.30 -3.90 -13.44
C GLU A 155 21.94 -3.50 -12.85
N THR A 156 20.85 -3.85 -13.51
CA THR A 156 19.49 -3.53 -13.06
C THR A 156 19.13 -4.27 -11.76
N CYS A 157 19.50 -5.55 -11.63
CA CYS A 157 19.35 -6.29 -10.38
C CYS A 157 20.12 -5.63 -9.22
N ALA A 158 21.34 -5.17 -9.49
CA ALA A 158 22.15 -4.49 -8.48
C ALA A 158 21.52 -3.17 -8.03
N LEU A 159 21.05 -2.34 -8.97
CA LEU A 159 20.36 -1.07 -8.69
C LEU A 159 19.05 -1.28 -7.93
N LEU A 160 18.28 -2.27 -8.31
CA LEU A 160 17.02 -2.65 -7.63
C LEU A 160 17.30 -3.07 -6.19
N SER A 161 18.28 -3.94 -5.99
CA SER A 161 18.71 -4.41 -4.65
C SER A 161 19.20 -3.24 -3.79
N GLU A 162 20.03 -2.37 -4.33
CA GLU A 162 20.55 -1.19 -3.64
C GLU A 162 19.42 -0.24 -3.25
N TYR A 163 18.53 0.09 -4.17
CA TYR A 163 17.41 0.98 -3.93
C TYR A 163 16.48 0.42 -2.83
N THR A 164 16.08 -0.86 -2.95
CA THR A 164 15.25 -1.54 -1.96
C THR A 164 15.87 -1.50 -0.57
N SER A 165 17.15 -1.88 -0.48
CA SER A 165 17.88 -1.89 0.79
C SER A 165 18.04 -0.49 1.37
N ASN A 166 18.28 0.52 0.56
CA ASN A 166 18.45 1.91 1.01
C ASN A 166 17.18 2.46 1.63
N VAL A 167 16.01 2.26 0.97
CA VAL A 167 14.71 2.69 1.50
C VAL A 167 14.40 1.97 2.82
N LEU A 168 14.55 0.66 2.88
CA LEU A 168 14.25 -0.12 4.09
C LEU A 168 15.22 0.19 5.24
N ASN A 169 16.50 0.38 4.95
CA ASN A 169 17.47 0.79 5.97
C ASN A 169 17.21 2.21 6.49
N MET A 170 16.71 3.12 5.65
CA MET A 170 16.28 4.46 6.08
C MET A 170 15.14 4.34 7.09
N LEU A 171 14.10 3.56 6.79
CA LEU A 171 12.99 3.30 7.72
C LEU A 171 13.47 2.64 9.02
N LYS A 172 14.36 1.64 8.91
CA LYS A 172 14.94 0.94 10.07
C LYS A 172 15.71 1.88 11.00
N ARG A 173 16.47 2.85 10.46
CA ARG A 173 17.16 3.87 11.28
C ARG A 173 16.19 4.76 12.06
N ASP A 174 14.98 4.96 11.55
CA ASP A 174 13.91 5.70 12.23
C ASP A 174 13.11 4.83 13.22
N GLY A 175 13.48 3.57 13.41
CA GLY A 175 12.75 2.63 14.25
C GLY A 175 11.45 2.13 13.63
N VAL A 176 11.26 2.33 12.32
CA VAL A 176 10.10 1.86 11.58
C VAL A 176 10.45 0.56 10.86
N ARG A 177 9.69 -0.51 11.14
CA ARG A 177 9.79 -1.78 10.44
C ARG A 177 8.50 -2.04 9.68
N PRO A 178 8.51 -2.07 8.35
CA PRO A 178 7.38 -2.57 7.59
C PRO A 178 7.08 -4.04 7.95
N GLU A 179 5.81 -4.40 8.00
CA GLU A 179 5.43 -5.81 8.15
C GLU A 179 5.51 -6.53 6.82
N TRP A 180 5.20 -5.82 5.74
CA TRP A 180 5.18 -6.35 4.38
C TRP A 180 5.91 -5.41 3.41
N VAL A 181 6.46 -6.01 2.36
CA VAL A 181 7.07 -5.30 1.24
C VAL A 181 6.61 -5.96 -0.06
N GLN A 182 6.03 -5.17 -0.96
CA GLN A 182 5.78 -5.57 -2.34
C GLN A 182 7.02 -5.33 -3.20
N VAL A 183 7.45 -6.39 -3.89
CA VAL A 183 8.52 -6.32 -4.89
C VAL A 183 7.86 -6.18 -6.26
N GLY A 184 7.60 -4.94 -6.63
CA GLY A 184 6.83 -4.56 -7.82
C GLY A 184 5.33 -4.40 -7.55
N ASN A 185 4.69 -3.52 -8.34
CA ASN A 185 3.27 -3.24 -8.32
C ASN A 185 2.59 -3.78 -9.59
N GLU A 186 1.53 -4.60 -9.43
CA GLU A 186 0.71 -5.15 -10.53
C GLU A 186 1.53 -5.76 -11.67
N ILE A 187 2.44 -6.65 -11.31
CA ILE A 187 3.47 -7.19 -12.21
C ILE A 187 3.02 -8.41 -13.05
N THR A 188 1.74 -8.53 -13.36
CA THR A 188 1.25 -9.58 -14.27
C THR A 188 1.96 -9.52 -15.63
N GLY A 189 2.17 -8.32 -16.14
CA GLY A 189 2.94 -8.05 -17.36
C GLY A 189 4.46 -8.05 -17.19
N GLY A 190 4.96 -8.38 -15.98
CA GLY A 190 6.37 -8.20 -15.60
C GLY A 190 6.65 -6.81 -15.03
N MET A 191 7.91 -6.45 -14.86
CA MET A 191 8.36 -5.16 -14.32
C MET A 191 9.60 -4.65 -15.07
N LEU A 192 9.89 -3.34 -14.98
CA LEU A 192 11.10 -2.75 -15.58
C LEU A 192 11.23 -3.06 -17.08
N TRP A 193 10.16 -2.77 -17.84
CA TRP A 193 10.10 -3.07 -19.27
C TRP A 193 11.15 -2.31 -20.10
N PRO A 194 11.67 -2.94 -21.20
CA PRO A 194 11.31 -4.28 -21.70
C PRO A 194 12.06 -5.42 -21.00
N LEU A 195 13.03 -5.11 -20.12
CA LEU A 195 14.02 -6.05 -19.61
C LEU A 195 13.40 -7.20 -18.80
N GLY A 196 12.47 -6.90 -17.89
CA GLY A 196 11.75 -7.86 -17.06
C GLY A 196 10.29 -8.05 -17.46
N LYS A 197 9.95 -7.90 -18.74
CA LYS A 197 8.61 -8.17 -19.25
C LYS A 197 8.28 -9.67 -19.19
N TYR A 198 7.00 -10.01 -19.15
CA TYR A 198 6.53 -11.40 -19.00
C TYR A 198 7.00 -12.37 -20.10
N ASP A 199 7.44 -11.88 -21.24
CA ASP A 199 8.08 -12.67 -22.30
C ASP A 199 9.60 -12.86 -22.08
N GLN A 200 10.16 -12.22 -21.06
CA GLN A 200 11.54 -12.29 -20.60
C GLN A 200 11.62 -12.90 -19.19
N TRP A 201 10.93 -14.04 -18.96
CA TRP A 201 10.76 -14.62 -17.62
C TRP A 201 12.07 -14.89 -16.86
N ASP A 202 13.15 -15.23 -17.54
CA ASP A 202 14.43 -15.50 -16.85
C ASP A 202 15.04 -14.19 -16.29
N ASN A 203 14.85 -13.08 -16.97
CA ASN A 203 15.20 -11.76 -16.45
C ASN A 203 14.25 -11.33 -15.32
N LEU A 204 12.95 -11.51 -15.52
CA LEU A 204 11.96 -11.19 -14.50
C LEU A 204 12.25 -11.95 -13.19
N ALA A 205 12.55 -13.24 -13.28
CA ALA A 205 12.91 -14.05 -12.12
C ALA A 205 14.18 -13.55 -11.41
N GLN A 206 15.19 -13.07 -12.13
CA GLN A 206 16.38 -12.46 -11.54
C GLN A 206 16.04 -11.17 -10.77
N LEU A 207 15.20 -10.30 -11.34
CA LEU A 207 14.75 -9.07 -10.70
C LEU A 207 13.96 -9.36 -9.42
N LEU A 208 13.02 -10.30 -9.47
CA LEU A 208 12.21 -10.70 -8.30
C LEU A 208 13.08 -11.29 -7.18
N LYS A 209 14.06 -12.12 -7.52
CA LYS A 209 15.04 -12.66 -6.55
C LYS A 209 15.88 -11.54 -5.95
N ALA A 210 16.38 -10.62 -6.76
CA ALA A 210 17.17 -9.48 -6.28
C ALA A 210 16.37 -8.62 -5.28
N GLY A 211 15.09 -8.37 -5.55
CA GLY A 211 14.20 -7.66 -4.63
C GLY A 211 13.94 -8.43 -3.35
N HIS A 212 13.61 -9.72 -3.46
CA HIS A 212 13.42 -10.60 -2.29
C HIS A 212 14.67 -10.60 -1.39
N ASP A 213 15.84 -10.84 -1.96
CA ASP A 213 17.08 -10.95 -1.20
C ASP A 213 17.48 -9.61 -0.57
N ALA A 214 17.22 -8.49 -1.25
CA ALA A 214 17.41 -7.16 -0.69
C ALA A 214 16.53 -6.93 0.56
N VAL A 215 15.26 -7.29 0.52
CA VAL A 215 14.36 -7.19 1.69
C VAL A 215 14.89 -8.05 2.84
N ARG A 216 15.23 -9.32 2.56
CA ARG A 216 15.73 -10.25 3.56
C ARG A 216 17.07 -9.81 4.18
N SER A 217 17.94 -9.19 3.41
CA SER A 217 19.21 -8.67 3.91
C SER A 217 19.04 -7.57 4.95
N VAL A 218 17.95 -6.80 4.90
CA VAL A 218 17.66 -5.73 5.86
C VAL A 218 16.99 -6.26 7.14
N ASP A 219 15.98 -7.11 6.99
CA ASP A 219 15.31 -7.77 8.12
C ASP A 219 14.55 -9.03 7.63
N GLU A 220 14.95 -10.20 8.11
CA GLU A 220 14.35 -11.50 7.75
C GLU A 220 12.87 -11.64 8.16
N ARG A 221 12.38 -10.80 9.07
CA ARG A 221 11.00 -10.82 9.54
C ARG A 221 10.03 -10.12 8.61
N ILE A 222 10.51 -9.25 7.72
CA ILE A 222 9.66 -8.57 6.73
C ILE A 222 9.15 -9.61 5.74
N LYS A 223 7.83 -9.65 5.54
CA LYS A 223 7.21 -10.53 4.56
C LYS A 223 7.31 -9.97 3.15
N VAL A 224 7.83 -10.77 2.24
CA VAL A 224 7.92 -10.40 0.82
C VAL A 224 6.65 -10.81 0.09
N MET A 225 6.04 -9.88 -0.59
CA MET A 225 4.81 -10.03 -1.34
C MET A 225 5.07 -9.83 -2.84
N LEU A 226 4.47 -10.67 -3.67
CA LEU A 226 4.36 -10.45 -5.12
C LEU A 226 2.92 -10.06 -5.45
N HIS A 227 2.75 -8.96 -6.16
CA HIS A 227 1.45 -8.33 -6.42
C HIS A 227 1.10 -8.38 -7.90
N ILE A 228 -0.05 -8.99 -8.22
CA ILE A 228 -0.60 -9.07 -9.57
C ILE A 228 -2.02 -8.52 -9.63
N ASP A 229 -2.41 -8.00 -10.79
CA ASP A 229 -3.71 -7.36 -11.04
C ASP A 229 -4.84 -8.33 -11.45
N SER A 230 -4.61 -9.63 -11.33
CA SER A 230 -5.54 -10.67 -11.81
C SER A 230 -6.42 -11.27 -10.70
N GLY A 231 -6.96 -10.45 -9.79
CA GLY A 231 -7.72 -10.91 -8.63
C GLY A 231 -8.90 -11.83 -8.95
N GLY A 232 -9.59 -11.63 -10.07
CA GLY A 232 -10.68 -12.50 -10.53
C GLY A 232 -10.29 -13.50 -11.63
N ASN A 233 -9.02 -13.55 -12.06
CA ASN A 233 -8.59 -14.43 -13.16
C ASN A 233 -7.63 -15.52 -12.70
N ASN A 234 -8.19 -16.66 -12.28
CA ASN A 234 -7.41 -17.79 -11.78
C ASN A 234 -6.43 -18.38 -12.80
N ALA A 235 -6.81 -18.46 -14.07
CA ALA A 235 -5.92 -19.01 -15.11
C ALA A 235 -4.65 -18.16 -15.27
N THR A 236 -4.79 -16.84 -15.31
CA THR A 236 -3.67 -15.90 -15.38
C THR A 236 -2.83 -15.96 -14.09
N SER A 237 -3.48 -15.98 -12.93
CA SER A 237 -2.79 -16.07 -11.64
C SER A 237 -1.96 -17.34 -11.52
N ARG A 238 -2.52 -18.50 -11.87
CA ARG A 238 -1.77 -19.76 -11.90
C ARG A 238 -0.58 -19.72 -12.85
N TRP A 239 -0.80 -19.30 -14.08
CA TRP A 239 0.26 -19.19 -15.05
C TRP A 239 1.43 -18.35 -14.53
N TRP A 240 1.12 -17.22 -13.90
CA TRP A 240 2.12 -16.31 -13.40
C TRP A 240 2.92 -16.90 -12.22
N PHE A 241 2.23 -17.40 -11.19
CA PHE A 241 2.91 -17.96 -10.02
C PHE A 241 3.62 -19.28 -10.33
N ASP A 242 3.06 -20.13 -11.18
CA ASP A 242 3.75 -21.35 -11.65
C ASP A 242 5.06 -20.98 -12.38
N SER A 243 5.03 -19.96 -13.24
CA SER A 243 6.22 -19.49 -13.96
C SER A 243 7.30 -18.93 -13.04
N ALA A 244 6.91 -18.19 -12.00
CA ALA A 244 7.81 -17.64 -10.98
C ALA A 244 8.44 -18.75 -10.14
N ILE A 245 7.63 -19.69 -9.64
CA ILE A 245 8.05 -20.82 -8.78
C ILE A 245 8.97 -21.77 -9.54
N GLN A 246 8.66 -22.11 -10.80
CA GLN A 246 9.51 -22.95 -11.66
C GLN A 246 10.92 -22.38 -11.83
N ARG A 247 11.07 -21.07 -11.70
CA ARG A 247 12.38 -20.37 -11.78
C ARG A 247 13.01 -20.14 -10.41
N GLY A 248 12.44 -20.70 -9.36
CA GLY A 248 12.96 -20.60 -7.99
C GLY A 248 12.83 -19.18 -7.39
N VAL A 249 11.82 -18.42 -7.78
CA VAL A 249 11.47 -17.15 -7.11
C VAL A 249 10.83 -17.47 -5.76
N SER A 250 11.39 -16.89 -4.69
CA SER A 250 10.87 -17.04 -3.34
C SER A 250 10.01 -15.83 -2.97
N PHE A 251 8.90 -16.07 -2.25
CA PHE A 251 8.02 -15.06 -1.69
C PHE A 251 7.20 -15.66 -0.54
N ASP A 252 6.67 -14.80 0.33
CA ASP A 252 5.85 -15.23 1.47
C ASP A 252 4.36 -15.13 1.18
N MET A 253 3.95 -14.11 0.41
CA MET A 253 2.56 -13.72 0.25
C MET A 253 2.22 -13.38 -1.19
N ILE A 254 0.96 -13.55 -1.52
CA ILE A 254 0.33 -13.15 -2.77
C ILE A 254 -0.51 -11.91 -2.52
N GLY A 255 -0.22 -10.81 -3.24
CA GLY A 255 -1.04 -9.62 -3.32
C GLY A 255 -1.89 -9.63 -4.58
N LEU A 256 -3.15 -9.24 -4.45
CA LEU A 256 -4.09 -9.16 -5.56
C LEU A 256 -4.74 -7.76 -5.60
N SER A 257 -4.83 -7.15 -6.78
CA SER A 257 -5.82 -6.11 -7.03
C SER A 257 -7.15 -6.75 -7.37
N TYR A 258 -8.23 -6.22 -6.79
CA TYR A 258 -9.58 -6.62 -7.15
C TYR A 258 -10.53 -5.42 -7.23
N TYR A 259 -10.91 -5.10 -8.42
CA TYR A 259 -11.92 -4.09 -8.73
C TYR A 259 -13.01 -4.74 -9.60
N PRO A 260 -14.29 -4.75 -9.17
CA PRO A 260 -15.33 -5.52 -9.86
C PRO A 260 -15.57 -5.06 -11.30
N GLN A 261 -15.26 -3.81 -11.62
CA GLN A 261 -15.35 -3.29 -12.99
C GLN A 261 -14.43 -4.02 -13.97
N TRP A 262 -13.25 -4.47 -13.51
CA TRP A 262 -12.20 -5.01 -14.39
C TRP A 262 -11.89 -6.49 -14.14
N GLN A 263 -12.09 -6.98 -12.92
CA GLN A 263 -11.68 -8.34 -12.55
C GLN A 263 -12.85 -9.31 -12.28
N GLY A 264 -14.08 -8.95 -12.71
CA GLY A 264 -15.20 -9.88 -12.66
C GLY A 264 -15.94 -9.94 -11.33
N ALA A 265 -16.66 -11.03 -11.10
CA ALA A 265 -17.53 -11.17 -9.95
C ALA A 265 -16.77 -11.51 -8.66
N LEU A 266 -17.38 -11.27 -7.49
CA LEU A 266 -16.83 -11.68 -6.20
C LEU A 266 -16.58 -13.18 -6.10
N SER A 267 -17.39 -14.01 -6.77
CA SER A 267 -17.16 -15.46 -6.88
C SER A 267 -15.85 -15.81 -7.60
N ASP A 268 -15.44 -14.99 -8.57
CA ASP A 268 -14.19 -15.19 -9.30
C ASP A 268 -13.00 -14.89 -8.39
N LEU A 269 -13.07 -13.79 -7.61
CA LEU A 269 -12.09 -13.48 -6.57
C LEU A 269 -11.99 -14.63 -5.55
N GLN A 270 -13.13 -15.13 -5.05
CA GLN A 270 -13.15 -16.21 -4.07
C GLN A 270 -12.50 -17.48 -4.61
N ASN A 271 -12.86 -17.88 -5.84
CA ASN A 271 -12.31 -19.06 -6.49
C ASN A 271 -10.79 -18.92 -6.71
N ASN A 272 -10.35 -17.77 -7.19
CA ASN A 272 -8.94 -17.49 -7.43
C ASN A 272 -8.13 -17.50 -6.12
N ALA A 273 -8.57 -16.76 -5.12
CA ALA A 273 -7.84 -16.63 -3.85
C ALA A 273 -7.76 -17.97 -3.09
N ASN A 274 -8.84 -18.75 -3.06
CA ASN A 274 -8.88 -20.09 -2.45
C ASN A 274 -7.91 -21.06 -3.14
N ASP A 275 -7.91 -21.06 -4.48
CA ASP A 275 -7.04 -21.90 -5.26
C ASP A 275 -5.56 -21.54 -5.07
N LEU A 276 -5.22 -20.26 -5.13
CA LEU A 276 -3.84 -19.79 -4.95
C LEU A 276 -3.31 -20.17 -3.56
N ALA A 277 -4.10 -19.97 -2.52
CA ALA A 277 -3.73 -20.33 -1.16
C ALA A 277 -3.49 -21.83 -1.02
N THR A 278 -4.43 -22.66 -1.50
CA THR A 278 -4.36 -24.11 -1.42
C THR A 278 -3.21 -24.67 -2.27
N ARG A 279 -3.04 -24.15 -3.50
CA ARG A 279 -2.05 -24.64 -4.45
C ARG A 279 -0.62 -24.34 -4.01
N TYR A 280 -0.38 -23.15 -3.48
CA TYR A 280 0.98 -22.67 -3.18
C TYR A 280 1.32 -22.67 -1.69
N GLY A 281 0.35 -22.89 -0.81
CA GLY A 281 0.55 -22.80 0.65
C GLY A 281 1.01 -21.40 1.08
N LYS A 282 0.48 -20.35 0.42
CA LYS A 282 0.87 -18.96 0.64
C LYS A 282 -0.27 -18.14 1.21
N ASP A 283 0.09 -17.17 2.04
CA ASP A 283 -0.85 -16.17 2.50
C ASP A 283 -1.30 -15.27 1.34
N VAL A 284 -2.58 -14.90 1.32
CA VAL A 284 -3.20 -14.08 0.27
C VAL A 284 -3.79 -12.82 0.90
N MET A 285 -3.63 -11.70 0.22
CA MET A 285 -4.17 -10.41 0.62
C MET A 285 -4.71 -9.67 -0.61
N VAL A 286 -5.87 -9.05 -0.49
CA VAL A 286 -6.33 -8.07 -1.47
C VAL A 286 -5.69 -6.75 -1.08
N VAL A 287 -4.67 -6.33 -1.83
CA VAL A 287 -3.87 -5.13 -1.52
C VAL A 287 -4.35 -3.88 -2.20
N GLU A 288 -5.27 -4.05 -3.17
CA GLU A 288 -6.00 -2.95 -3.80
C GLU A 288 -7.43 -3.35 -4.06
N THR A 289 -8.36 -2.55 -3.58
CA THR A 289 -9.78 -2.58 -3.94
C THR A 289 -10.40 -1.23 -3.67
N ALA A 290 -11.49 -0.94 -4.36
CA ALA A 290 -12.34 0.20 -4.09
C ALA A 290 -13.74 -0.02 -4.69
N TYR A 291 -14.67 0.86 -4.32
CA TYR A 291 -16.03 0.88 -4.84
C TYR A 291 -16.61 2.29 -4.76
N PRO A 292 -17.29 2.79 -5.79
CA PRO A 292 -17.79 4.15 -5.77
C PRO A 292 -18.90 4.34 -4.72
N TRP A 293 -18.80 5.47 -4.01
CA TRP A 293 -19.84 5.92 -3.07
C TRP A 293 -20.89 6.82 -3.74
N THR A 294 -20.64 7.24 -4.97
CA THR A 294 -21.51 8.12 -5.76
C THR A 294 -21.26 7.91 -7.25
N THR A 295 -22.23 8.32 -8.08
CA THR A 295 -22.09 8.43 -9.53
C THR A 295 -21.68 9.85 -9.97
N SER A 296 -21.59 10.78 -9.03
CA SER A 296 -21.16 12.16 -9.30
C SER A 296 -19.64 12.24 -9.45
N ASP A 297 -19.19 13.28 -10.09
CA ASP A 297 -17.81 13.65 -10.28
C ASP A 297 -17.56 14.93 -9.46
N GLY A 298 -16.46 14.96 -8.72
CA GLY A 298 -16.14 16.08 -7.82
C GLY A 298 -15.25 17.14 -8.47
N ASP A 299 -14.64 16.83 -9.63
CA ASP A 299 -13.79 17.75 -10.38
C ASP A 299 -14.01 17.67 -11.91
N SER A 300 -13.02 17.98 -12.72
CA SER A 300 -13.16 18.01 -14.20
C SER A 300 -12.60 16.77 -14.90
N GLU A 301 -11.88 15.90 -14.17
CA GLU A 301 -11.31 14.69 -14.75
C GLU A 301 -12.32 13.54 -14.58
N PRO A 302 -12.77 12.90 -15.65
CA PRO A 302 -13.82 11.88 -15.57
C PRO A 302 -13.43 10.69 -14.69
N ASN A 303 -14.35 10.27 -13.85
CA ASN A 303 -14.18 9.10 -12.98
C ASN A 303 -13.79 7.83 -13.74
N ALA A 304 -12.75 7.13 -13.29
CA ALA A 304 -12.29 5.87 -13.88
C ALA A 304 -13.24 4.72 -13.58
N MET A 305 -13.88 4.71 -12.42
CA MET A 305 -14.84 3.69 -12.04
C MET A 305 -16.29 4.22 -12.13
N THR A 306 -16.93 3.97 -13.25
CA THR A 306 -18.32 4.40 -13.53
C THR A 306 -19.32 3.25 -13.63
N ASN A 307 -18.83 2.05 -13.92
CA ASN A 307 -19.64 0.84 -14.03
C ASN A 307 -18.98 -0.28 -13.22
N THR A 308 -19.55 -0.57 -12.06
CA THR A 308 -18.99 -1.59 -11.15
C THR A 308 -19.22 -3.03 -11.61
N GLY A 309 -19.94 -3.25 -12.73
CA GLY A 309 -20.32 -4.60 -13.16
C GLY A 309 -21.25 -5.33 -12.19
N SER A 310 -21.64 -4.68 -11.10
CA SER A 310 -22.45 -5.26 -10.03
C SER A 310 -23.74 -4.47 -9.83
N THR A 311 -24.86 -5.17 -9.79
CA THR A 311 -26.17 -4.65 -9.36
C THR A 311 -26.45 -4.90 -7.88
N THR A 312 -25.55 -5.64 -7.22
CA THR A 312 -25.76 -6.07 -5.81
C THR A 312 -25.52 -4.93 -4.83
N PHE A 313 -24.54 -4.07 -5.11
CA PHE A 313 -24.20 -2.95 -4.25
C PHE A 313 -24.51 -1.63 -4.96
N PRO A 314 -25.41 -0.79 -4.38
CA PRO A 314 -25.61 0.54 -4.95
C PRO A 314 -24.36 1.42 -4.81
N GLN A 315 -24.15 2.35 -5.75
CA GLN A 315 -23.09 3.34 -5.67
C GLN A 315 -23.48 4.43 -4.65
N THR A 316 -23.37 4.08 -3.39
CA THR A 316 -23.70 4.90 -2.21
C THR A 316 -22.73 4.52 -1.07
N PRO A 317 -22.57 5.36 -0.02
CA PRO A 317 -21.75 4.97 1.13
C PRO A 317 -22.18 3.64 1.77
N ALA A 318 -23.47 3.34 1.80
CA ALA A 318 -23.96 2.06 2.31
C ALA A 318 -23.55 0.87 1.42
N GLY A 319 -23.66 1.01 0.10
CA GLY A 319 -23.23 -0.02 -0.84
C GLY A 319 -21.71 -0.20 -0.86
N GLN A 320 -20.96 0.88 -0.73
CA GLN A 320 -19.51 0.85 -0.57
C GLN A 320 -19.09 0.07 0.68
N ALA A 321 -19.76 0.29 1.82
CA ALA A 321 -19.54 -0.46 3.05
C ALA A 321 -19.86 -1.95 2.90
N GLN A 322 -20.97 -2.28 2.21
CA GLN A 322 -21.37 -3.67 1.94
C GLN A 322 -20.36 -4.38 1.03
N PHE A 323 -19.86 -3.69 0.01
CA PHE A 323 -18.82 -4.22 -0.88
C PHE A 323 -17.54 -4.52 -0.13
N LEU A 324 -17.03 -3.59 0.69
CA LEU A 324 -15.84 -3.81 1.51
C LEU A 324 -16.00 -5.01 2.45
N ALA A 325 -17.16 -5.14 3.10
CA ALA A 325 -17.46 -6.28 3.97
C ALA A 325 -17.45 -7.59 3.17
N ALA A 326 -18.06 -7.62 1.98
CA ALA A 326 -18.09 -8.81 1.13
C ALA A 326 -16.69 -9.25 0.67
N VAL A 327 -15.82 -8.32 0.25
CA VAL A 327 -14.43 -8.63 -0.08
C VAL A 327 -13.68 -9.17 1.14
N ALA A 328 -13.84 -8.53 2.29
CA ALA A 328 -13.19 -8.97 3.52
C ALA A 328 -13.65 -10.36 3.99
N ASP A 329 -14.95 -10.68 3.85
CA ASP A 329 -15.48 -12.00 4.20
C ASP A 329 -14.93 -13.08 3.27
N ILE A 330 -14.78 -12.81 1.96
CA ILE A 330 -14.11 -13.71 1.02
C ILE A 330 -12.67 -13.96 1.45
N VAL A 331 -11.92 -12.91 1.77
CA VAL A 331 -10.50 -13.07 2.18
C VAL A 331 -10.40 -13.83 3.50
N LYS A 332 -11.26 -13.55 4.49
CA LYS A 332 -11.28 -14.28 5.77
C LYS A 332 -11.65 -15.76 5.60
N ALA A 333 -12.46 -16.08 4.59
CA ALA A 333 -12.90 -17.45 4.29
C ALA A 333 -11.87 -18.27 3.50
N ILE A 334 -10.72 -17.69 3.11
CA ILE A 334 -9.65 -18.43 2.44
C ILE A 334 -9.18 -19.59 3.33
N PRO A 335 -9.06 -20.82 2.77
CA PRO A 335 -8.73 -22.03 3.54
C PRO A 335 -7.48 -21.88 4.41
N ASP A 336 -7.44 -22.63 5.51
CA ASP A 336 -6.32 -22.76 6.44
C ASP A 336 -5.85 -21.43 7.07
N GLY A 337 -6.71 -20.39 7.04
CA GLY A 337 -6.41 -19.07 7.58
C GLY A 337 -5.36 -18.30 6.78
N HIS A 338 -5.20 -18.64 5.51
CA HIS A 338 -4.27 -17.94 4.60
C HIS A 338 -4.76 -16.54 4.18
N GLY A 339 -6.00 -16.16 4.43
CA GLY A 339 -6.49 -14.81 4.16
C GLY A 339 -5.99 -13.81 5.19
N LYS A 340 -5.24 -12.79 4.78
CA LYS A 340 -4.51 -11.92 5.72
C LYS A 340 -4.98 -10.48 5.75
N GLY A 341 -5.76 -9.99 4.79
CA GLY A 341 -6.23 -8.63 4.84
C GLY A 341 -6.78 -8.07 3.55
N VAL A 342 -7.34 -6.87 3.67
CA VAL A 342 -7.86 -6.07 2.56
C VAL A 342 -7.35 -4.64 2.73
N PHE A 343 -6.89 -4.03 1.65
CA PHE A 343 -6.51 -2.62 1.58
C PHE A 343 -7.42 -1.88 0.61
N TRP A 344 -8.01 -0.79 1.10
CA TRP A 344 -8.72 0.17 0.26
C TRP A 344 -7.71 1.08 -0.41
N TRP A 345 -7.82 1.25 -1.73
CA TRP A 345 -6.87 2.05 -2.48
C TRP A 345 -7.27 3.52 -2.49
N GLU A 346 -6.36 4.39 -2.04
CA GLU A 346 -6.44 5.84 -2.00
C GLU A 346 -7.79 6.38 -1.45
N PRO A 347 -8.19 6.00 -0.20
CA PRO A 347 -9.47 6.42 0.37
C PRO A 347 -9.59 7.91 0.60
N GLU A 348 -8.47 8.62 0.65
CA GLU A 348 -8.37 10.04 0.95
C GLU A 348 -8.17 10.93 -0.29
N TRP A 349 -8.11 10.35 -1.48
CA TRP A 349 -7.84 11.09 -2.71
C TRP A 349 -9.07 11.90 -3.14
N ILE A 350 -9.34 13.00 -2.43
CA ILE A 350 -10.45 13.93 -2.67
C ILE A 350 -10.04 14.99 -3.70
N PRO A 351 -10.98 15.61 -4.42
CA PRO A 351 -10.71 16.70 -5.34
C PRO A 351 -9.89 17.79 -4.66
N THR A 352 -8.67 18.01 -5.14
CA THR A 352 -7.74 18.98 -4.55
C THR A 352 -6.99 19.70 -5.65
N PRO A 353 -6.92 21.04 -5.63
CA PRO A 353 -6.19 21.79 -6.65
C PRO A 353 -4.76 21.31 -6.80
N ASN A 354 -4.29 21.18 -8.04
CA ASN A 354 -2.93 20.70 -8.41
C ASN A 354 -2.61 19.25 -8.03
N VAL A 355 -3.52 18.51 -7.45
CA VAL A 355 -3.38 17.08 -7.18
C VAL A 355 -4.25 16.32 -8.16
N GLY A 356 -3.79 15.16 -8.61
CA GLY A 356 -4.55 14.33 -9.52
C GLY A 356 -3.66 13.36 -10.28
N TRP A 357 -4.28 12.61 -11.17
CA TRP A 357 -3.55 11.75 -12.09
C TRP A 357 -2.59 12.53 -12.98
N LYS A 358 -3.01 13.75 -13.36
CA LYS A 358 -2.19 14.81 -13.99
C LYS A 358 -2.36 16.09 -13.19
N VAL A 359 -1.29 16.84 -12.99
CA VAL A 359 -1.35 18.13 -12.29
C VAL A 359 -2.32 19.07 -13.00
N GLY A 360 -3.32 19.55 -12.27
CA GLY A 360 -4.32 20.50 -12.75
C GLY A 360 -5.46 19.91 -13.59
N ALA A 361 -5.47 18.59 -13.84
CA ALA A 361 -6.59 17.94 -14.52
C ALA A 361 -7.67 17.44 -13.55
N GLY A 362 -7.32 17.20 -12.30
CA GLY A 362 -8.16 16.52 -11.31
C GLY A 362 -7.78 15.06 -11.13
N ASP A 363 -8.58 14.34 -10.37
CA ASP A 363 -8.36 12.92 -10.17
C ASP A 363 -9.54 12.08 -10.66
N GLN A 364 -9.22 10.89 -11.15
CA GLN A 364 -10.21 9.93 -11.67
C GLN A 364 -10.79 9.03 -10.58
N TRP A 365 -10.48 9.29 -9.29
CA TRP A 365 -10.75 8.36 -8.21
C TRP A 365 -11.64 8.90 -7.10
N ASP A 366 -12.00 10.16 -7.17
CA ASP A 366 -12.72 10.89 -6.14
C ASP A 366 -14.05 10.26 -5.71
N ASN A 367 -14.72 9.56 -6.63
CA ASN A 367 -15.94 8.83 -6.35
C ASN A 367 -15.72 7.51 -5.58
N ASN A 368 -14.46 7.07 -5.38
CA ASN A 368 -14.10 5.83 -4.68
C ASN A 368 -13.51 6.05 -3.28
N THR A 369 -13.41 7.30 -2.86
CA THR A 369 -12.87 7.70 -1.55
C THR A 369 -13.77 7.24 -0.39
N LEU A 370 -13.23 7.27 0.83
CA LEU A 370 -13.98 7.08 2.08
C LEU A 370 -14.29 8.41 2.77
N PHE A 371 -14.08 9.49 2.04
CA PHE A 371 -14.47 10.86 2.36
C PHE A 371 -15.30 11.42 1.20
N ASP A 372 -16.20 12.37 1.49
CA ASP A 372 -16.90 13.09 0.44
C ASP A 372 -15.93 14.06 -0.29
N PHE A 373 -16.39 14.72 -1.36
CA PHE A 373 -15.58 15.67 -2.14
C PHE A 373 -15.04 16.87 -1.35
N HIS A 374 -15.51 17.07 -0.12
CA HIS A 374 -15.08 18.13 0.80
C HIS A 374 -14.27 17.62 1.98
N GLY A 375 -13.92 16.33 1.98
CA GLY A 375 -13.12 15.70 3.00
C GLY A 375 -13.88 15.26 4.27
N ASN A 376 -15.22 15.29 4.27
CA ASN A 376 -15.97 14.75 5.40
C ASN A 376 -16.01 13.22 5.35
N VAL A 377 -15.80 12.56 6.49
CA VAL A 377 -15.88 11.11 6.63
C VAL A 377 -17.23 10.59 6.13
N LEU A 378 -17.20 9.62 5.23
CA LEU A 378 -18.38 8.86 4.81
C LEU A 378 -18.70 7.75 5.83
N SER A 379 -19.99 7.42 5.97
CA SER A 379 -20.41 6.33 6.85
C SER A 379 -19.83 4.95 6.47
N SER A 380 -19.36 4.80 5.24
CA SER A 380 -18.67 3.60 4.76
C SER A 380 -17.35 3.33 5.48
N LEU A 381 -16.65 4.36 5.96
CA LEU A 381 -15.39 4.20 6.69
C LEU A 381 -15.60 3.38 7.98
N ASP A 382 -16.77 3.47 8.62
CA ASP A 382 -17.09 2.66 9.81
C ASP A 382 -17.17 1.15 9.55
N ALA A 383 -17.21 0.71 8.29
CA ALA A 383 -17.14 -0.71 7.97
C ALA A 383 -15.86 -1.35 8.50
N PHE A 384 -14.73 -0.62 8.53
CA PHE A 384 -13.46 -1.14 9.06
C PHE A 384 -13.52 -1.51 10.54
N ARG A 385 -14.39 -0.89 11.35
CA ARG A 385 -14.57 -1.28 12.76
C ARG A 385 -15.17 -2.69 12.89
N LYS A 386 -15.90 -3.14 11.87
CA LYS A 386 -16.64 -4.42 11.88
C LYS A 386 -15.82 -5.56 11.24
N LEU A 387 -14.77 -5.26 10.49
CA LEU A 387 -13.82 -6.22 9.95
C LEU A 387 -12.90 -6.77 11.07
#